data_ecc2906541f398089f93dbf9f75df907
#
_entry.id   ecc2906541f398089f93dbf9f75df907
#
_cell.length_a   1.000
_cell.length_b   1.000
_cell.length_c   1.000
_cell.angle_alpha   90.00
_cell.angle_beta   90.00
_cell.angle_gamma   90.00
#
_symmetry.space_group_name_H-M   'P 1'
#
loop_
_entity.id
_entity.type
_entity.pdbx_description
1 polymer ?
#
loop_
_entity_poly.entity_id
_entity_poly.type
_entity_poly.pdbx_seq_one_letter_code
_entity_poly.pdbx_strand_id
1 'polypeptide(L)'
;MELLSLRLSRTDVSETRSRFASPLIIGRGLRPREVQASKPLVATASFFDDKPKVSHVAIEPATAEDLDELSELLGELFSEESDFRPNKEKQLRGLRLIFEQPNRGRVFVLRRDHSIVGMINLLFTISTAEGGFVILLEDLVIHKAYRDQGYGSQLLEYAIDFARKKNFLRITLLTDRPEIKSQAFFKRHGFFESAMIPMRLLITPETPQHDLTL
;
A
#
# COMPACT_ATOMS: atom_id res chain seq x y z
N MET A 1 29.23 32.72 -3.65
CA MET A 1 28.06 31.97 -4.14
C MET A 1 28.61 30.83 -4.98
N GLU A 2 28.92 29.71 -4.34
CA GLU A 2 29.50 28.54 -5.00
C GLU A 2 28.38 27.55 -5.36
N LEU A 3 28.31 27.23 -6.63
CA LEU A 3 27.44 26.17 -7.15
C LEU A 3 28.08 24.81 -6.88
N LEU A 4 27.54 24.05 -5.93
CA LEU A 4 27.92 22.66 -5.69
C LEU A 4 27.41 21.77 -6.85
N SER A 5 28.37 21.38 -7.70
CA SER A 5 28.17 20.36 -8.74
C SER A 5 28.26 18.96 -8.11
N LEU A 6 27.15 18.26 -7.95
CA LEU A 6 27.13 16.86 -7.54
C LEU A 6 27.38 15.95 -8.77
N ARG A 7 28.56 15.33 -8.80
CA ARG A 7 28.88 14.22 -9.72
C ARG A 7 28.27 12.92 -9.19
N LEU A 8 27.40 12.30 -9.96
CA LEU A 8 26.96 10.92 -9.74
C LEU A 8 28.01 9.94 -10.24
N SER A 9 28.58 9.14 -9.34
CA SER A 9 29.39 7.97 -9.69
C SER A 9 28.47 6.76 -9.95
N ARG A 10 28.58 6.20 -11.13
CA ARG A 10 27.98 4.90 -11.48
C ARG A 10 28.77 3.79 -10.76
N THR A 11 28.07 2.93 -10.04
CA THR A 11 28.59 1.63 -9.62
C THR A 11 27.88 0.52 -10.38
N ASP A 12 28.70 -0.27 -11.10
CA ASP A 12 28.34 -1.50 -11.78
C ASP A 12 27.81 -2.54 -10.81
N VAL A 13 26.71 -3.20 -11.19
CA VAL A 13 26.23 -4.41 -10.50
C VAL A 13 26.35 -5.58 -11.46
N SER A 14 27.37 -6.41 -11.22
CA SER A 14 27.60 -7.68 -11.90
C SER A 14 26.68 -8.78 -11.36
N GLU A 15 26.25 -9.61 -12.29
CA GLU A 15 25.45 -10.83 -12.15
C GLU A 15 25.97 -11.83 -11.11
N THR A 16 25.04 -12.45 -10.40
CA THR A 16 25.27 -13.78 -9.81
C THR A 16 24.04 -14.68 -10.03
N ARG A 17 24.17 -15.61 -10.97
CA ARG A 17 23.28 -16.75 -11.13
C ARG A 17 23.62 -17.79 -10.06
N SER A 18 22.63 -18.31 -9.36
CA SER A 18 22.75 -19.56 -8.60
C SER A 18 21.64 -20.53 -8.98
N ARG A 19 22.11 -21.72 -9.42
CA ARG A 19 21.33 -22.91 -9.72
C ARG A 19 21.02 -23.64 -8.42
N PHE A 20 19.80 -24.12 -8.23
CA PHE A 20 19.57 -25.27 -7.36
C PHE A 20 18.60 -26.26 -8.02
N ALA A 21 19.10 -27.48 -8.15
CA ALA A 21 18.38 -28.66 -8.62
C ALA A 21 17.73 -29.39 -7.44
N SER A 22 16.55 -29.93 -7.66
CA SER A 22 15.87 -30.83 -6.74
C SER A 22 16.27 -32.28 -6.98
N PRO A 23 16.28 -33.15 -5.98
CA PRO A 23 16.20 -34.60 -6.21
C PRO A 23 14.82 -35.19 -5.88
N LEU A 24 14.36 -36.05 -6.77
CA LEU A 24 13.24 -36.98 -6.62
C LEU A 24 13.56 -38.04 -5.55
N ILE A 25 12.57 -38.38 -4.72
CA ILE A 25 12.59 -39.61 -3.93
C ILE A 25 11.34 -40.44 -4.25
N ILE A 26 11.59 -41.65 -4.77
CA ILE A 26 10.62 -42.71 -5.02
C ILE A 26 10.51 -43.58 -3.77
N GLY A 27 9.32 -43.73 -3.23
CA GLY A 27 9.02 -44.62 -2.09
C GLY A 27 7.88 -45.59 -2.38
N ARG A 28 8.20 -46.88 -2.19
CA ARG A 28 7.47 -48.10 -2.55
C ARG A 28 6.13 -48.27 -1.83
N GLY A 29 5.24 -49.00 -2.54
CA GLY A 29 3.88 -49.37 -2.16
C GLY A 29 3.74 -50.34 -0.97
N LEU A 30 2.56 -50.31 -0.38
CA LEU A 30 2.02 -51.29 0.54
C LEU A 30 0.58 -51.64 0.09
N ARG A 31 0.29 -52.96 0.11
CA ARG A 31 -0.97 -53.59 -0.34
C ARG A 31 -2.11 -53.37 0.66
N PRO A 32 -3.37 -53.41 0.19
CA PRO A 32 -4.52 -53.20 1.06
C PRO A 32 -4.91 -54.43 1.85
N ARG A 33 -5.34 -54.21 3.10
CA ARG A 33 -5.96 -55.22 3.97
C ARG A 33 -7.48 -55.03 3.89
N GLU A 34 -8.19 -56.08 3.53
CA GLU A 34 -9.66 -56.18 3.59
C GLU A 34 -10.16 -56.10 5.04
N VAL A 35 -11.17 -55.25 5.28
CA VAL A 35 -11.96 -55.24 6.51
C VAL A 35 -13.45 -55.26 6.17
N GLN A 36 -14.14 -56.20 6.81
CA GLN A 36 -15.53 -56.55 6.62
C GLN A 36 -16.51 -55.40 6.87
N ALA A 37 -17.61 -55.47 6.11
CA ALA A 37 -18.76 -54.58 6.21
C ALA A 37 -19.55 -54.77 7.52
N SER A 38 -19.79 -53.68 8.27
CA SER A 38 -20.83 -53.55 9.28
C SER A 38 -21.88 -52.54 8.82
N LYS A 39 -23.16 -52.85 9.10
CA LYS A 39 -24.38 -52.18 8.61
C LYS A 39 -24.44 -50.67 8.95
N PRO A 40 -25.18 -49.88 8.14
CA PRO A 40 -25.26 -48.43 8.31
C PRO A 40 -26.20 -48.06 9.46
N LEU A 41 -25.69 -47.26 10.38
CA LEU A 41 -26.47 -46.45 11.30
C LEU A 41 -26.86 -45.15 10.58
N VAL A 42 -28.14 -44.99 10.25
CA VAL A 42 -28.69 -43.79 9.69
C VAL A 42 -28.72 -42.71 10.78
N ALA A 43 -27.67 -41.88 10.85
CA ALA A 43 -27.71 -40.66 11.57
C ALA A 43 -27.87 -39.53 10.53
N THR A 44 -29.06 -38.96 10.44
CA THR A 44 -29.31 -37.71 9.71
C THR A 44 -28.68 -36.57 10.49
N ALA A 45 -27.38 -36.38 10.34
CA ALA A 45 -26.72 -35.15 10.70
C ALA A 45 -26.79 -34.24 9.45
N SER A 46 -27.59 -33.19 9.54
CA SER A 46 -27.50 -32.06 8.62
C SER A 46 -26.12 -31.42 8.86
N PHE A 47 -25.13 -31.83 8.07
CA PHE A 47 -23.89 -31.09 7.93
C PHE A 47 -24.24 -29.75 7.31
N PHE A 48 -24.29 -28.72 8.13
CA PHE A 48 -24.18 -27.35 7.65
C PHE A 48 -22.90 -27.30 6.81
N ASP A 49 -23.08 -26.97 5.53
CA ASP A 49 -22.01 -26.77 4.56
C ASP A 49 -21.31 -25.43 4.92
N ASP A 50 -20.53 -25.47 6.00
CA ASP A 50 -19.70 -24.35 6.45
C ASP A 50 -18.42 -24.34 5.63
N LYS A 51 -18.59 -24.13 4.32
CA LYS A 51 -17.48 -23.78 3.46
C LYS A 51 -16.94 -22.43 3.94
N PRO A 52 -15.63 -22.31 4.23
CA PRO A 52 -15.05 -21.03 4.62
C PRO A 52 -15.41 -20.02 3.52
N LYS A 53 -16.17 -18.99 3.90
CA LYS A 53 -16.55 -17.91 3.01
C LYS A 53 -15.26 -17.23 2.56
N VAL A 54 -14.81 -17.55 1.33
CA VAL A 54 -13.61 -16.91 0.76
C VAL A 54 -13.92 -15.44 0.62
N SER A 55 -13.32 -14.62 1.48
CA SER A 55 -13.50 -13.17 1.40
C SER A 55 -12.85 -12.67 0.12
N HIS A 56 -13.63 -11.94 -0.67
CA HIS A 56 -13.14 -11.31 -1.89
C HIS A 56 -12.33 -10.06 -1.52
N VAL A 57 -11.07 -10.01 -1.97
CA VAL A 57 -10.18 -8.85 -1.80
C VAL A 57 -9.89 -8.25 -3.16
N ALA A 58 -10.08 -6.94 -3.31
CA ALA A 58 -9.81 -6.20 -4.53
C ALA A 58 -9.10 -4.88 -4.22
N ILE A 59 -8.24 -4.44 -5.14
CA ILE A 59 -7.64 -3.10 -5.10
C ILE A 59 -8.11 -2.35 -6.33
N GLU A 60 -8.69 -1.16 -6.12
CA GLU A 60 -9.30 -0.36 -7.17
C GLU A 60 -9.13 1.14 -6.89
N PRO A 61 -9.28 2.02 -7.89
CA PRO A 61 -9.34 3.46 -7.66
C PRO A 61 -10.53 3.80 -6.75
N ALA A 62 -10.27 4.65 -5.77
CA ALA A 62 -11.32 5.22 -4.93
C ALA A 62 -12.22 6.18 -5.71
N THR A 63 -13.46 6.31 -5.26
CA THR A 63 -14.47 7.22 -5.83
C THR A 63 -14.93 8.25 -4.79
N ALA A 64 -15.70 9.24 -5.22
CA ALA A 64 -16.27 10.23 -4.31
C ALA A 64 -17.25 9.63 -3.26
N GLU A 65 -17.82 8.46 -3.54
CA GLU A 65 -18.68 7.73 -2.61
C GLU A 65 -17.91 7.19 -1.40
N ASP A 66 -16.59 7.02 -1.53
CA ASP A 66 -15.70 6.48 -0.50
C ASP A 66 -15.21 7.53 0.50
N LEU A 67 -15.51 8.81 0.27
CA LEU A 67 -14.93 9.93 1.02
C LEU A 67 -15.05 9.79 2.54
N ASP A 68 -16.19 9.36 3.04
CA ASP A 68 -16.41 9.23 4.48
C ASP A 68 -15.53 8.12 5.08
N GLU A 69 -15.51 6.91 4.47
CA GLU A 69 -14.68 5.79 4.93
C GLU A 69 -13.18 6.14 4.83
N LEU A 70 -12.77 6.82 3.77
CA LEU A 70 -11.37 7.28 3.60
C LEU A 70 -10.97 8.30 4.66
N SER A 71 -11.87 9.23 5.01
CA SER A 71 -11.59 10.20 6.06
C SER A 71 -11.46 9.57 7.44
N GLU A 72 -12.18 8.46 7.70
CA GLU A 72 -12.06 7.69 8.93
C GLU A 72 -10.70 6.96 8.99
N LEU A 73 -10.26 6.34 7.90
CA LEU A 73 -8.93 5.73 7.81
C LEU A 73 -7.80 6.75 8.01
N LEU A 74 -7.90 7.94 7.41
CA LEU A 74 -6.95 9.02 7.64
C LEU A 74 -6.99 9.51 9.10
N GLY A 75 -8.17 9.50 9.72
CA GLY A 75 -8.33 9.79 11.14
C GLY A 75 -7.56 8.81 12.02
N GLU A 76 -7.61 7.50 11.71
CA GLU A 76 -6.80 6.49 12.39
C GLU A 76 -5.30 6.75 12.21
N LEU A 77 -4.85 7.01 10.97
CA LEU A 77 -3.45 7.29 10.66
C LEU A 77 -2.93 8.50 11.45
N PHE A 78 -3.60 9.65 11.35
CA PHE A 78 -3.15 10.89 11.99
C PHE A 78 -3.29 10.88 13.52
N SER A 79 -4.02 9.94 14.08
CA SER A 79 -4.04 9.74 15.53
C SER A 79 -2.76 9.06 16.05
N GLU A 80 -2.06 8.33 15.19
CA GLU A 80 -0.83 7.61 15.50
C GLU A 80 0.43 8.43 15.16
N GLU A 81 0.33 9.46 14.31
CA GLU A 81 1.45 10.31 13.90
C GLU A 81 1.74 11.45 14.89
N SER A 82 3.02 11.85 14.97
CA SER A 82 3.48 12.89 15.89
C SER A 82 3.15 14.33 15.43
N ASP A 83 3.24 14.56 14.10
CA ASP A 83 3.17 15.90 13.50
C ASP A 83 1.74 16.33 13.17
N PHE A 84 0.78 15.41 13.16
CA PHE A 84 -0.60 15.67 12.73
C PHE A 84 -1.63 15.39 13.82
N ARG A 85 -2.83 15.89 13.60
CA ARG A 85 -4.01 15.60 14.42
C ARG A 85 -5.20 15.33 13.49
N PRO A 86 -6.03 14.34 13.81
CA PRO A 86 -7.26 14.07 13.06
C PRO A 86 -8.14 15.31 12.96
N ASN A 87 -8.59 15.63 11.74
CA ASN A 87 -9.56 16.67 11.46
C ASN A 87 -10.36 16.29 10.22
N LYS A 88 -11.56 15.73 10.41
CA LYS A 88 -12.40 15.18 9.33
C LYS A 88 -12.66 16.19 8.21
N GLU A 89 -12.90 17.46 8.53
CA GLU A 89 -13.18 18.49 7.52
C GLU A 89 -11.96 18.77 6.62
N LYS A 90 -10.76 18.84 7.21
CA LYS A 90 -9.52 19.01 6.45
C LYS A 90 -9.24 17.80 5.58
N GLN A 91 -9.42 16.59 6.11
CA GLN A 91 -9.23 15.33 5.38
C GLN A 91 -10.18 15.22 4.19
N LEU A 92 -11.47 15.47 4.39
CA LEU A 92 -12.46 15.47 3.32
C LEU A 92 -12.15 16.52 2.25
N ARG A 93 -11.73 17.72 2.65
CA ARG A 93 -11.35 18.78 1.70
C ARG A 93 -10.12 18.34 0.87
N GLY A 94 -9.09 17.77 1.49
CA GLY A 94 -7.91 17.26 0.79
C GLY A 94 -8.24 16.15 -0.19
N LEU A 95 -9.05 15.17 0.24
CA LEU A 95 -9.49 14.06 -0.64
C LEU A 95 -10.30 14.57 -1.84
N ARG A 96 -11.22 15.52 -1.64
CA ARG A 96 -12.00 16.13 -2.75
C ARG A 96 -11.08 16.79 -3.76
N LEU A 97 -10.08 17.56 -3.33
CA LEU A 97 -9.12 18.18 -4.24
C LEU A 97 -8.36 17.14 -5.08
N ILE A 98 -8.03 15.97 -4.52
CA ILE A 98 -7.37 14.89 -5.27
C ILE A 98 -8.34 14.27 -6.29
N PHE A 99 -9.61 14.05 -5.92
CA PHE A 99 -10.61 13.46 -6.83
C PHE A 99 -10.98 14.40 -7.97
N GLU A 100 -11.03 15.70 -7.71
CA GLU A 100 -11.31 16.73 -8.73
C GLU A 100 -10.12 16.92 -9.70
N GLN A 101 -8.93 16.49 -9.32
CA GLN A 101 -7.70 16.67 -10.08
C GLN A 101 -6.97 15.34 -10.36
N PRO A 102 -7.55 14.42 -11.14
CA PRO A 102 -7.02 13.07 -11.32
C PRO A 102 -5.65 13.01 -12.03
N ASN A 103 -5.19 14.10 -12.60
CA ASN A 103 -3.85 14.29 -13.17
C ASN A 103 -2.80 14.70 -12.12
N ARG A 104 -3.20 15.07 -10.90
CA ARG A 104 -2.32 15.46 -9.79
C ARG A 104 -2.18 14.40 -8.70
N GLY A 105 -3.09 13.42 -8.67
CA GLY A 105 -3.04 12.35 -7.67
C GLY A 105 -4.04 11.24 -7.93
N ARG A 106 -3.90 10.19 -7.15
CA ARG A 106 -4.79 9.04 -7.19
C ARG A 106 -4.83 8.36 -5.83
N VAL A 107 -6.04 8.10 -5.35
CA VAL A 107 -6.26 7.24 -4.20
C VAL A 107 -6.69 5.86 -4.69
N PHE A 108 -6.05 4.80 -4.17
CA PHE A 108 -6.50 3.43 -4.34
C PHE A 108 -6.97 2.89 -3.00
N VAL A 109 -7.99 2.06 -3.03
CA VAL A 109 -8.55 1.37 -1.87
C VAL A 109 -8.35 -0.12 -1.99
N LEU A 110 -8.13 -0.78 -0.86
CA LEU A 110 -8.25 -2.21 -0.72
C LEU A 110 -9.60 -2.51 -0.06
N ARG A 111 -10.46 -3.18 -0.82
CA ARG A 111 -11.76 -3.67 -0.30
C ARG A 111 -11.65 -5.13 0.06
N ARG A 112 -12.25 -5.47 1.17
CA ARG A 112 -12.54 -6.84 1.55
C ARG A 112 -14.05 -7.00 1.61
N ASP A 113 -14.58 -7.85 0.73
CA ASP A 113 -16.01 -7.94 0.45
C ASP A 113 -16.55 -6.57 -0.03
N HIS A 114 -17.28 -5.81 0.79
CA HIS A 114 -17.80 -4.49 0.43
C HIS A 114 -17.21 -3.35 1.25
N SER A 115 -16.31 -3.65 2.20
CA SER A 115 -15.76 -2.66 3.13
C SER A 115 -14.35 -2.24 2.72
N ILE A 116 -14.04 -0.97 2.82
CA ILE A 116 -12.69 -0.46 2.66
C ILE A 116 -11.88 -0.80 3.92
N VAL A 117 -10.82 -1.57 3.75
CA VAL A 117 -9.94 -1.98 4.85
C VAL A 117 -8.55 -1.34 4.77
N GLY A 118 -8.29 -0.60 3.72
CA GLY A 118 -7.06 0.16 3.57
C GLY A 118 -7.08 1.07 2.36
N MET A 119 -6.19 2.06 2.37
CA MET A 119 -6.01 3.02 1.28
C MET A 119 -4.55 3.37 1.08
N ILE A 120 -4.22 3.82 -0.14
CA ILE A 120 -2.94 4.45 -0.48
C ILE A 120 -3.20 5.70 -1.31
N ASN A 121 -2.56 6.79 -0.94
CA ASN A 121 -2.67 8.10 -1.60
C ASN A 121 -1.37 8.43 -2.32
N LEU A 122 -1.44 8.66 -3.61
CA LEU A 122 -0.31 8.93 -4.50
C LEU A 122 -0.48 10.30 -5.14
N LEU A 123 0.45 11.22 -4.88
CA LEU A 123 0.48 12.53 -5.52
C LEU A 123 1.51 12.53 -6.65
N PHE A 124 1.16 13.14 -7.78
CA PHE A 124 2.00 13.18 -8.98
C PHE A 124 2.69 14.52 -9.09
N THR A 125 3.98 14.48 -9.30
CA THR A 125 4.80 15.68 -9.49
C THR A 125 5.85 15.46 -10.58
N ILE A 126 6.55 16.51 -10.96
CA ILE A 126 7.61 16.47 -11.96
C ILE A 126 8.96 16.65 -11.26
N SER A 127 9.91 15.80 -11.58
CA SER A 127 11.29 15.91 -11.14
C SER A 127 12.18 16.34 -12.28
N THR A 128 12.80 17.50 -12.17
CA THR A 128 13.81 17.96 -13.14
C THR A 128 15.09 17.13 -13.05
N ALA A 129 15.39 16.54 -11.88
CA ALA A 129 16.54 15.67 -11.72
C ALA A 129 16.34 14.31 -12.41
N GLU A 130 15.13 13.76 -12.36
CA GLU A 130 14.77 12.51 -13.06
C GLU A 130 14.39 12.77 -14.55
N GLY A 131 14.01 14.01 -14.89
CA GLY A 131 13.54 14.36 -16.21
C GLY A 131 12.14 13.85 -16.55
N GLY A 132 11.27 13.66 -15.54
CA GLY A 132 9.93 13.14 -15.78
C GLY A 132 9.04 13.12 -14.54
N PHE A 133 7.91 12.41 -14.66
CA PHE A 133 6.95 12.28 -13.57
C PHE A 133 7.48 11.37 -12.46
N VAL A 134 7.22 11.77 -11.22
CA VAL A 134 7.52 11.01 -10.00
C VAL A 134 6.31 11.02 -9.08
N ILE A 135 6.27 10.11 -8.13
CA ILE A 135 5.19 9.98 -7.14
C ILE A 135 5.71 10.41 -5.76
N LEU A 136 4.92 11.19 -5.04
CA LEU A 136 4.96 11.29 -3.60
C LEU A 136 3.85 10.37 -3.05
N LEU A 137 4.23 9.30 -2.34
CA LEU A 137 3.31 8.49 -1.56
C LEU A 137 3.04 9.26 -0.26
N GLU A 138 1.84 9.83 -0.15
CA GLU A 138 1.45 10.71 0.97
C GLU A 138 0.95 9.88 2.14
N ASP A 139 -0.01 8.99 1.90
CA ASP A 139 -0.62 8.16 2.93
C ASP A 139 -0.63 6.68 2.51
N LEU A 140 -0.37 5.78 3.46
CA LEU A 140 -0.62 4.34 3.36
C LEU A 140 -1.17 3.88 4.71
N VAL A 141 -2.43 3.51 4.75
CA VAL A 141 -3.09 3.08 5.98
C VAL A 141 -3.89 1.80 5.77
N ILE A 142 -3.80 0.90 6.74
CA ILE A 142 -4.68 -0.26 6.88
C ILE A 142 -5.43 -0.10 8.20
N HIS A 143 -6.76 -0.25 8.13
CA HIS A 143 -7.63 -0.23 9.29
C HIS A 143 -7.09 -1.22 10.34
N LYS A 144 -7.02 -0.79 11.60
CA LYS A 144 -6.35 -1.52 12.69
C LYS A 144 -6.77 -2.98 12.85
N ALA A 145 -8.06 -3.29 12.63
CA ALA A 145 -8.57 -4.67 12.74
C ALA A 145 -8.08 -5.60 11.61
N TYR A 146 -7.47 -5.06 10.56
CA TYR A 146 -7.02 -5.81 9.38
C TYR A 146 -5.50 -5.73 9.17
N ARG A 147 -4.76 -5.15 10.12
CA ARG A 147 -3.29 -5.10 10.08
C ARG A 147 -2.70 -6.51 10.22
N ASP A 148 -1.42 -6.64 9.88
CA ASP A 148 -0.63 -7.89 9.97
C ASP A 148 -1.16 -9.07 9.12
N GLN A 149 -2.06 -8.78 8.15
CA GLN A 149 -2.61 -9.75 7.19
C GLN A 149 -2.03 -9.59 5.77
N GLY A 150 -0.97 -8.80 5.62
CA GLY A 150 -0.30 -8.58 4.32
C GLY A 150 -0.96 -7.54 3.42
N TYR A 151 -2.07 -6.90 3.83
CA TYR A 151 -2.80 -5.95 2.99
C TYR A 151 -1.99 -4.68 2.67
N GLY A 152 -1.15 -4.21 3.60
CA GLY A 152 -0.24 -3.10 3.33
C GLY A 152 0.74 -3.40 2.21
N SER A 153 1.30 -4.61 2.18
CA SER A 153 2.17 -5.06 1.09
C SER A 153 1.42 -5.12 -0.25
N GLN A 154 0.20 -5.66 -0.27
CA GLN A 154 -0.62 -5.73 -1.49
C GLN A 154 -0.90 -4.33 -2.06
N LEU A 155 -1.28 -3.35 -1.23
CA LEU A 155 -1.50 -1.96 -1.66
C LEU A 155 -0.22 -1.32 -2.19
N LEU A 156 0.90 -1.50 -1.49
CA LEU A 156 2.17 -0.91 -1.90
C LEU A 156 2.69 -1.53 -3.20
N GLU A 157 2.61 -2.85 -3.35
CA GLU A 157 2.97 -3.56 -4.58
C GLU A 157 2.09 -3.12 -5.76
N TYR A 158 0.79 -2.95 -5.54
CA TYR A 158 -0.13 -2.41 -6.54
C TYR A 158 0.28 -0.99 -6.98
N ALA A 159 0.65 -0.13 -6.03
CA ALA A 159 1.11 1.23 -6.32
C ALA A 159 2.44 1.24 -7.09
N ILE A 160 3.37 0.35 -6.75
CA ILE A 160 4.64 0.18 -7.47
C ILE A 160 4.38 -0.28 -8.92
N ASP A 161 3.48 -1.23 -9.11
CA ASP A 161 3.11 -1.71 -10.45
C ASP A 161 2.35 -0.66 -11.26
N PHE A 162 1.48 0.12 -10.62
CA PHE A 162 0.85 1.28 -11.23
C PHE A 162 1.91 2.30 -11.70
N ALA A 163 2.89 2.61 -10.84
CA ALA A 163 3.97 3.53 -11.17
C ALA A 163 4.78 3.05 -12.39
N ARG A 164 5.14 1.76 -12.43
CA ARG A 164 5.85 1.15 -13.56
C ARG A 164 5.03 1.24 -14.87
N LYS A 165 3.76 0.84 -14.82
CA LYS A 165 2.86 0.88 -15.98
C LYS A 165 2.62 2.28 -16.53
N LYS A 166 2.72 3.29 -15.67
CA LYS A 166 2.54 4.71 -16.03
C LYS A 166 3.85 5.45 -16.28
N ASN A 167 4.99 4.74 -16.28
CA ASN A 167 6.32 5.29 -16.50
C ASN A 167 6.71 6.40 -15.51
N PHE A 168 6.29 6.28 -14.25
CA PHE A 168 6.83 7.10 -13.18
C PHE A 168 8.26 6.65 -12.84
N LEU A 169 9.15 7.60 -12.61
CA LEU A 169 10.59 7.34 -12.48
C LEU A 169 11.03 7.10 -11.04
N ARG A 170 10.24 7.53 -10.05
CA ARG A 170 10.54 7.38 -8.62
C ARG A 170 9.26 7.45 -7.79
N ILE A 171 9.24 6.71 -6.68
CA ILE A 171 8.30 6.92 -5.57
C ILE A 171 9.09 7.40 -4.38
N THR A 172 8.69 8.52 -3.79
CA THR A 172 9.24 9.05 -2.53
C THR A 172 8.14 9.01 -1.46
N LEU A 173 8.48 8.78 -0.21
CA LEU A 173 7.58 8.89 0.93
C LEU A 173 8.31 9.55 2.10
N LEU A 174 7.55 10.06 3.06
CA LEU A 174 8.04 10.50 4.35
C LEU A 174 7.55 9.52 5.42
N THR A 175 8.40 9.22 6.38
CA THR A 175 8.06 8.37 7.52
C THR A 175 8.77 8.89 8.76
N ASP A 176 8.17 8.71 9.92
CA ASP A 176 8.73 9.18 11.17
C ASP A 176 10.03 8.44 11.52
N ARG A 177 11.03 9.18 11.99
CA ARG A 177 12.34 8.60 12.37
C ARG A 177 12.25 7.51 13.44
N PRO A 178 11.42 7.63 14.49
CA PRO A 178 11.30 6.58 15.50
C PRO A 178 10.52 5.35 15.04
N GLU A 179 9.80 5.42 13.90
CA GLU A 179 8.97 4.32 13.40
C GLU A 179 9.79 3.23 12.64
N ILE A 180 10.60 2.48 13.39
CA ILE A 180 11.46 1.40 12.86
C ILE A 180 10.65 0.36 12.07
N LYS A 181 9.41 0.06 12.49
CA LYS A 181 8.54 -0.93 11.81
C LYS A 181 8.13 -0.46 10.42
N SER A 182 7.70 0.80 10.29
CA SER A 182 7.35 1.41 9.00
C SER A 182 8.56 1.46 8.07
N GLN A 183 9.72 1.90 8.58
CA GLN A 183 10.95 1.91 7.79
C GLN A 183 11.35 0.51 7.31
N ALA A 184 11.29 -0.50 8.18
CA ALA A 184 11.59 -1.89 7.83
C ALA A 184 10.57 -2.44 6.80
N PHE A 185 9.30 -2.04 6.89
CA PHE A 185 8.28 -2.39 5.92
C PHE A 185 8.63 -1.85 4.53
N PHE A 186 8.91 -0.55 4.39
CA PHE A 186 9.26 0.04 3.10
C PHE A 186 10.59 -0.51 2.55
N LYS A 187 11.60 -0.72 3.39
CA LYS A 187 12.89 -1.33 2.97
C LYS A 187 12.71 -2.72 2.36
N ARG A 188 11.81 -3.56 2.89
CA ARG A 188 11.50 -4.88 2.31
C ARG A 188 10.89 -4.79 0.91
N HIS A 189 10.27 -3.67 0.55
CA HIS A 189 9.71 -3.40 -0.78
C HIS A 189 10.67 -2.61 -1.70
N GLY A 190 11.96 -2.52 -1.32
CA GLY A 190 13.01 -1.92 -2.16
C GLY A 190 13.22 -0.42 -1.97
N PHE A 191 12.55 0.21 -1.01
CA PHE A 191 12.84 1.59 -0.64
C PHE A 191 14.15 1.67 0.15
N PHE A 192 14.85 2.77 -0.03
CA PHE A 192 16.08 3.08 0.70
C PHE A 192 16.02 4.50 1.29
N GLU A 193 16.76 4.73 2.34
CA GLU A 193 16.85 6.05 2.96
C GLU A 193 17.57 7.04 2.05
N SER A 194 16.97 8.22 1.89
CA SER A 194 17.61 9.35 1.21
C SER A 194 18.46 10.14 2.20
N ALA A 195 19.55 10.76 1.71
CA ALA A 195 20.32 11.74 2.47
C ALA A 195 19.62 13.09 2.59
N MET A 196 18.49 13.30 1.90
CA MET A 196 17.75 14.56 1.95
C MET A 196 16.92 14.65 3.23
N ILE A 197 16.89 15.84 3.83
CA ILE A 197 16.13 16.11 5.04
C ILE A 197 14.88 16.90 4.64
N PRO A 198 13.66 16.47 5.03
CA PRO A 198 12.44 17.24 4.80
C PRO A 198 12.45 18.50 5.69
N MET A 199 12.10 19.63 5.10
CA MET A 199 11.93 20.91 5.81
C MET A 199 10.54 21.46 5.50
N ARG A 200 9.84 22.03 6.49
CA ARG A 200 8.49 22.57 6.36
C ARG A 200 8.44 24.02 6.81
N LEU A 201 7.73 24.85 6.06
CA LEU A 201 7.28 26.18 6.46
C LEU A 201 5.75 26.18 6.39
N LEU A 202 5.10 26.44 7.51
CA LEU A 202 3.63 26.57 7.54
C LEU A 202 3.24 27.94 6.99
N ILE A 203 2.34 27.96 6.01
CA ILE A 203 1.79 29.17 5.43
C ILE A 203 0.38 29.38 5.99
N THR A 204 0.15 30.54 6.60
CA THR A 204 -1.19 30.97 6.99
C THR A 204 -1.80 31.69 5.79
N PRO A 205 -2.88 31.20 5.18
CA PRO A 205 -3.53 31.91 4.08
C PRO A 205 -4.03 33.27 4.52
N GLU A 206 -3.78 34.30 3.72
CA GLU A 206 -4.31 35.66 3.95
C GLU A 206 -5.81 35.75 3.75
N THR A 207 -6.37 34.84 2.92
CA THR A 207 -7.80 34.72 2.64
C THR A 207 -8.31 33.31 2.95
N PRO A 208 -9.53 33.14 3.49
CA PRO A 208 -10.11 31.80 3.64
C PRO A 208 -10.12 31.06 2.31
N GLN A 209 -9.65 29.81 2.32
CA GLN A 209 -9.55 28.96 1.12
C GLN A 209 -10.93 28.55 0.59
N HIS A 210 -11.78 29.49 0.17
CA HIS A 210 -13.07 29.16 -0.44
C HIS A 210 -13.03 29.01 -1.96
N ASP A 211 -11.92 29.44 -2.63
CA ASP A 211 -11.79 29.35 -4.08
C ASP A 211 -10.33 29.04 -4.48
N LEU A 212 -9.96 27.76 -4.45
CA LEU A 212 -8.80 27.27 -5.21
C LEU A 212 -9.28 26.57 -6.49
N THR A 213 -9.97 27.33 -7.36
CA THR A 213 -10.01 27.02 -8.79
C THR A 213 -8.67 27.45 -9.38
N LEU A 214 -7.76 26.49 -9.57
CA LEU A 214 -6.55 26.63 -10.37
C LEU A 214 -6.82 26.18 -11.81
#